data_4830ce5e13f5558bfb4bcd404e9d557c
#
_entry.id   4830ce5e13f5558bfb4bcd404e9d557c
#
_cell.length_a   1.000
_cell.length_b   1.000
_cell.length_c   1.000
_cell.angle_alpha   90.00
_cell.angle_beta   90.00
_cell.angle_gamma   90.00
#
_symmetry.space_group_name_H-M   'P 1'
#
loop_
_entity.id
_entity.type
_entity.pdbx_description
1 polymer ?
#
loop_
_entity_poly.entity_id
_entity_poly.type
_entity_poly.pdbx_seq_one_letter_code
_entity_poly.pdbx_strand_id
1 'polypeptide(L)'
;MTLLCYTEWRNVIKINTERLTIKMKQTDKKLTTYQMITCALMAAIMCILGPISIQIGPVPISLTMVAVFLAVFVLGTKFGCLSYVIYYLLGLVGLPVFSGGAGGLGKVAGPTGGYLIGMFFMALIVGLFLKKFPNRWYMILVGMIVGDAVNYVFGTAWFVISTQSTVQYALEV
;
A
#
# COMPACT_ATOMS: atom_id res chain seq x y z
N MET A 1 14.79 34.78 -13.64
CA MET A 1 13.91 34.79 -12.46
C MET A 1 13.35 33.39 -12.14
N THR A 2 12.99 32.57 -13.12
CA THR A 2 12.45 31.20 -12.94
C THR A 2 13.45 30.16 -12.41
N LEU A 3 14.73 30.27 -12.77
CA LEU A 3 15.78 29.32 -12.30
C LEU A 3 16.13 29.48 -10.82
N LEU A 4 16.08 30.70 -10.28
CA LEU A 4 16.30 30.96 -8.85
C LEU A 4 15.16 30.41 -7.99
N CYS A 5 13.92 30.55 -8.44
CA CYS A 5 12.76 30.00 -7.74
C CYS A 5 12.78 28.46 -7.72
N TYR A 6 13.25 27.82 -8.79
CA TYR A 6 13.40 26.36 -8.87
C TYR A 6 14.48 25.81 -7.93
N THR A 7 15.61 26.52 -7.80
CA THR A 7 16.70 26.14 -6.88
C THR A 7 16.31 26.31 -5.43
N GLU A 8 15.59 27.37 -5.09
CA GLU A 8 15.02 27.63 -3.76
C GLU A 8 14.02 26.53 -3.37
N TRP A 9 13.07 26.20 -4.24
CA TRP A 9 12.11 25.11 -4.01
C TRP A 9 12.78 23.78 -3.78
N ARG A 10 13.79 23.46 -4.56
CA ARG A 10 14.56 22.22 -4.42
C ARG A 10 15.31 22.15 -3.08
N ASN A 11 15.84 23.26 -2.62
CA ASN A 11 16.52 23.35 -1.32
C ASN A 11 15.52 23.22 -0.16
N VAL A 12 14.35 23.82 -0.24
CA VAL A 12 13.29 23.69 0.76
C VAL A 12 12.78 22.26 0.87
N ILE A 13 12.58 21.58 -0.26
CA ILE A 13 12.21 20.17 -0.28
C ILE A 13 13.33 19.31 0.32
N LYS A 14 14.57 19.56 -0.03
CA LYS A 14 15.73 18.83 0.49
C LYS A 14 15.87 19.00 2.01
N ILE A 15 15.74 20.22 2.52
CA ILE A 15 15.80 20.52 3.95
C ILE A 15 14.64 19.86 4.70
N ASN A 16 13.44 19.89 4.15
CA ASN A 16 12.28 19.20 4.76
C ASN A 16 12.46 17.67 4.75
N THR A 17 12.99 17.11 3.65
CA THR A 17 13.25 15.68 3.55
C THR A 17 14.35 15.25 4.53
N GLU A 18 15.42 16.02 4.67
CA GLU A 18 16.47 15.77 5.65
C GLU A 18 15.97 15.91 7.09
N ARG A 19 15.19 16.94 7.40
CA ARG A 19 14.55 17.09 8.73
C ARG A 19 13.62 15.92 9.06
N LEU A 20 12.83 15.45 8.10
CA LEU A 20 11.98 14.28 8.27
C LEU A 20 12.81 13.00 8.44
N THR A 21 13.90 12.86 7.69
CA THR A 21 14.81 11.71 7.81
C THR A 21 15.57 11.70 9.14
N ILE A 22 16.02 12.87 9.62
CA ILE A 22 16.68 13.01 10.92
C ILE A 22 15.69 12.73 12.06
N LYS A 23 14.47 13.24 11.95
CA LYS A 23 13.40 13.00 12.94
C LYS A 23 12.98 11.52 12.99
N MET A 24 13.03 10.81 11.85
CA MET A 24 12.77 9.37 11.79
C MET A 24 13.93 8.51 12.30
N LYS A 25 15.18 8.98 12.17
CA LYS A 25 16.38 8.25 12.63
C LYS A 25 16.57 8.29 14.14
N GLN A 26 15.99 9.28 14.83
CA GLN A 26 16.14 9.46 16.27
C GLN A 26 15.14 8.65 17.13
N THR A 27 14.23 7.90 16.51
CA THR A 27 13.15 7.20 17.25
C THR A 27 13.23 5.67 17.08
N ASP A 28 14.38 5.09 17.34
CA ASP A 28 14.56 3.62 17.21
C ASP A 28 14.13 2.82 18.46
N LYS A 29 13.48 3.39 19.47
CA LYS A 29 13.13 2.63 20.69
C LYS A 29 11.72 2.76 21.27
N LYS A 30 10.89 3.72 20.85
CA LYS A 30 9.46 3.78 21.25
C LYS A 30 8.63 4.39 20.12
N LEU A 31 7.52 3.74 19.77
CA LEU A 31 6.50 4.32 18.88
C LEU A 31 6.03 5.65 19.49
N THR A 32 6.32 6.75 18.82
CA THR A 32 5.84 8.06 19.26
C THR A 32 4.32 8.11 19.08
N THR A 33 3.60 8.70 20.01
CA THR A 33 2.14 8.87 19.94
C THR A 33 1.69 9.44 18.60
N TYR A 34 2.45 10.38 18.05
CA TYR A 34 2.20 10.93 16.71
C TYR A 34 2.23 9.86 15.61
N GLN A 35 3.19 8.94 15.65
CA GLN A 35 3.30 7.84 14.67
C GLN A 35 2.14 6.86 14.80
N MET A 36 1.69 6.58 16.02
CA MET A 36 0.52 5.72 16.25
C MET A 36 -0.75 6.37 15.70
N ILE A 37 -0.95 7.67 15.96
CA ILE A 37 -2.11 8.41 15.45
C ILE A 37 -2.12 8.44 13.91
N THR A 38 -0.98 8.71 13.28
CA THR A 38 -0.90 8.77 11.82
C THR A 38 -1.09 7.39 11.17
N CYS A 39 -0.58 6.31 11.79
CA CYS A 39 -0.86 4.95 11.34
C CYS A 39 -2.35 4.59 11.44
N ALA A 40 -2.99 4.93 12.56
CA ALA A 40 -4.42 4.70 12.75
C ALA A 40 -5.26 5.50 11.76
N LEU A 41 -4.90 6.76 11.51
CA LEU A 41 -5.57 7.61 10.53
C LEU A 41 -5.49 7.01 9.11
N MET A 42 -4.30 6.56 8.69
CA MET A 42 -4.15 5.92 7.38
C MET A 42 -4.88 4.60 7.28
N ALA A 43 -4.89 3.79 8.34
CA ALA A 43 -5.70 2.58 8.39
C ALA A 43 -7.19 2.89 8.27
N ALA A 44 -7.68 3.97 8.93
CA ALA A 44 -9.07 4.42 8.80
C ALA A 44 -9.40 4.87 7.36
N ILE A 45 -8.51 5.59 6.70
CA ILE A 45 -8.67 5.98 5.29
C ILE A 45 -8.75 4.73 4.40
N MET A 46 -7.91 3.71 4.64
CA MET A 46 -7.99 2.43 3.93
C MET A 46 -9.33 1.73 4.17
N CYS A 47 -9.87 1.77 5.39
CA CYS A 47 -11.16 1.19 5.72
C CYS A 47 -12.33 1.88 4.99
N ILE A 48 -12.23 3.19 4.76
CA ILE A 48 -13.25 3.96 4.03
C ILE A 48 -13.15 3.71 2.51
N LEU A 49 -11.94 3.67 1.97
CA LEU A 49 -11.68 3.50 0.54
C LEU A 49 -11.77 2.03 0.10
N GLY A 50 -11.58 1.09 1.02
CA GLY A 50 -11.59 -0.35 0.74
C GLY A 50 -12.89 -0.87 0.11
N PRO A 51 -14.07 -0.54 0.65
CA PRO A 51 -15.35 -0.95 0.08
C PRO A 51 -15.63 -0.37 -1.31
N ILE A 52 -15.01 0.79 -1.61
CA ILE A 52 -15.16 1.46 -2.90
C ILE A 52 -14.29 0.73 -3.92
N SER A 53 -14.91 -0.16 -4.67
CA SER A 53 -14.26 -0.95 -5.70
C SER A 53 -15.06 -0.93 -6.99
N ILE A 54 -14.36 -0.81 -8.10
CA ILE A 54 -14.95 -0.94 -9.43
C ILE A 54 -14.79 -2.40 -9.83
N GLN A 55 -15.89 -3.09 -10.00
CA GLN A 55 -15.89 -4.48 -10.46
C GLN A 55 -15.72 -4.51 -11.98
N ILE A 56 -14.51 -4.75 -12.42
CA ILE A 56 -14.20 -4.99 -13.83
C ILE A 56 -13.78 -6.45 -13.90
N GLY A 57 -14.76 -7.35 -14.12
CA GLY A 57 -14.52 -8.80 -14.07
C GLY A 57 -14.57 -9.39 -12.65
N PRO A 58 -14.05 -10.61 -12.43
CA PRO A 58 -14.07 -11.29 -11.14
C PRO A 58 -13.04 -10.73 -10.14
N VAL A 59 -12.08 -9.93 -10.58
CA VAL A 59 -11.13 -9.24 -9.69
C VAL A 59 -11.50 -7.77 -9.59
N PRO A 60 -11.98 -7.31 -8.42
CA PRO A 60 -12.33 -5.91 -8.25
C PRO A 60 -11.07 -5.03 -8.13
N ILE A 61 -11.00 -3.97 -8.93
CA ILE A 61 -10.01 -2.91 -8.73
C ILE A 61 -10.49 -2.04 -7.58
N SER A 62 -9.80 -2.08 -6.44
CA SER A 62 -10.18 -1.30 -5.27
C SER A 62 -9.30 -0.06 -5.09
N LEU A 63 -9.89 1.01 -4.58
CA LEU A 63 -9.16 2.22 -4.21
C LEU A 63 -8.20 1.99 -3.02
N THR A 64 -8.25 0.81 -2.41
CA THR A 64 -7.29 0.40 -1.36
C THR A 64 -5.85 0.47 -1.84
N MET A 65 -5.56 0.12 -3.11
CA MET A 65 -4.21 0.22 -3.67
C MET A 65 -3.66 1.65 -3.58
N VAL A 66 -4.48 2.64 -3.97
CA VAL A 66 -4.10 4.06 -3.90
C VAL A 66 -3.85 4.47 -2.46
N ALA A 67 -4.71 4.02 -1.52
CA ALA A 67 -4.54 4.31 -0.10
C ALA A 67 -3.28 3.67 0.49
N VAL A 68 -2.92 2.45 0.07
CA VAL A 68 -1.68 1.77 0.48
C VAL A 68 -0.45 2.53 -0.05
N PHE A 69 -0.44 2.94 -1.31
CA PHE A 69 0.63 3.76 -1.86
C PHE A 69 0.77 5.08 -1.08
N LEU A 70 -0.36 5.77 -0.84
CA LEU A 70 -0.37 7.01 -0.08
C LEU A 70 0.21 6.81 1.33
N ALA A 71 -0.18 5.74 2.03
CA ALA A 71 0.33 5.42 3.36
C ALA A 71 1.83 5.17 3.35
N VAL A 72 2.35 4.41 2.38
CA VAL A 72 3.78 4.16 2.24
C VAL A 72 4.54 5.44 1.90
N PHE A 73 3.97 6.33 1.08
CA PHE A 73 4.57 7.63 0.74
C PHE A 73 4.64 8.58 1.93
N VAL A 74 3.55 8.68 2.70
CA VAL A 74 3.44 9.65 3.80
C VAL A 74 4.15 9.16 5.06
N LEU A 75 3.98 7.90 5.41
CA LEU A 75 4.51 7.33 6.66
C LEU A 75 5.85 6.60 6.47
N GLY A 76 6.23 6.33 5.23
CA GLY A 76 7.38 5.48 4.92
C GLY A 76 7.07 3.98 5.06
N THR A 77 8.05 3.14 4.70
CA THR A 77 7.90 1.68 4.62
C THR A 77 7.36 1.04 5.90
N LYS A 78 7.99 1.33 7.05
CA LYS A 78 7.65 0.67 8.32
C LYS A 78 6.22 0.95 8.76
N PHE A 79 5.84 2.23 8.79
CA PHE A 79 4.53 2.65 9.29
C PHE A 79 3.42 2.50 8.25
N GLY A 80 3.75 2.60 6.96
CA GLY A 80 2.81 2.28 5.88
C GLY A 80 2.40 0.81 5.89
N CYS A 81 3.36 -0.11 6.03
CA CYS A 81 3.06 -1.53 6.19
C CYS A 81 2.29 -1.82 7.49
N LEU A 82 2.63 -1.14 8.60
CA LEU A 82 1.90 -1.30 9.86
C LEU A 82 0.45 -0.85 9.72
N SER A 83 0.19 0.28 9.06
CA SER A 83 -1.18 0.75 8.79
C SER A 83 -1.97 -0.26 7.96
N TYR A 84 -1.32 -0.87 6.96
CA TYR A 84 -1.95 -1.93 6.16
C TYR A 84 -2.27 -3.17 7.00
N VAL A 85 -1.36 -3.61 7.89
CA VAL A 85 -1.61 -4.75 8.79
C VAL A 85 -2.80 -4.47 9.71
N ILE A 86 -2.91 -3.25 10.25
CA ILE A 86 -4.06 -2.85 11.07
C ILE A 86 -5.36 -2.94 10.26
N TYR A 87 -5.39 -2.36 9.06
CA TYR A 87 -6.52 -2.46 8.14
C TYR A 87 -6.90 -3.91 7.85
N TYR A 88 -5.91 -4.76 7.54
CA TYR A 88 -6.10 -6.17 7.25
C TYR A 88 -6.69 -6.94 8.42
N LEU A 89 -6.19 -6.69 9.66
CA LEU A 89 -6.70 -7.31 10.88
C LEU A 89 -8.14 -6.88 11.15
N LEU A 90 -8.50 -5.61 10.95
CA LEU A 90 -9.87 -5.12 11.09
C LEU A 90 -10.81 -5.84 10.11
N GLY A 91 -10.37 -6.05 8.88
CA GLY A 91 -11.12 -6.81 7.89
C GLY A 91 -11.27 -8.29 8.26
N LEU A 92 -10.24 -8.92 8.86
CA LEU A 92 -10.31 -10.29 9.36
C LEU A 92 -11.32 -10.48 10.49
N VAL A 93 -11.44 -9.51 11.39
CA VAL A 93 -12.43 -9.52 12.48
C VAL A 93 -13.87 -9.48 11.95
N GLY A 94 -14.05 -9.15 10.67
CA GLY A 94 -15.38 -9.16 10.04
C GLY A 94 -15.92 -7.78 9.71
N LEU A 95 -15.15 -6.71 9.92
CA LEU A 95 -15.58 -5.39 9.47
C LEU A 95 -15.65 -5.35 7.93
N PRO A 96 -16.70 -4.72 7.34
CA PRO A 96 -16.91 -4.67 5.90
C PRO A 96 -15.98 -3.65 5.22
N VAL A 97 -14.66 -3.83 5.39
CA VAL A 97 -13.63 -2.89 4.92
C VAL A 97 -12.92 -3.36 3.65
N PHE A 98 -13.13 -4.61 3.23
CA PHE A 98 -12.57 -5.12 1.98
C PHE A 98 -13.41 -4.74 0.77
N SER A 99 -12.88 -5.00 -0.42
CA SER A 99 -13.56 -4.68 -1.68
C SER A 99 -14.98 -5.24 -1.76
N GLY A 100 -15.92 -4.38 -2.17
CA GLY A 100 -17.34 -4.70 -2.23
C GLY A 100 -18.05 -4.71 -0.87
N GLY A 101 -17.48 -4.09 0.18
CA GLY A 101 -18.08 -4.06 1.51
C GLY A 101 -18.04 -5.42 2.22
N ALA A 102 -17.17 -6.31 1.81
CA ALA A 102 -17.00 -7.61 2.43
C ALA A 102 -16.00 -7.56 3.59
N GLY A 103 -16.06 -8.56 4.46
CA GLY A 103 -15.16 -8.74 5.59
C GLY A 103 -15.14 -10.18 6.06
N GLY A 104 -14.26 -10.48 7.02
CA GLY A 104 -14.15 -11.78 7.65
C GLY A 104 -13.23 -12.77 6.91
N LEU A 105 -12.99 -13.90 7.57
CA LEU A 105 -12.12 -14.98 7.09
C LEU A 105 -12.56 -15.55 5.73
N GLY A 106 -13.86 -15.57 5.44
CA GLY A 106 -14.40 -16.07 4.18
C GLY A 106 -13.90 -15.27 2.96
N LYS A 107 -13.70 -13.96 3.10
CA LYS A 107 -13.16 -13.14 2.01
C LYS A 107 -11.68 -13.37 1.79
N VAL A 108 -10.94 -13.62 2.86
CA VAL A 108 -9.49 -13.88 2.82
C VAL A 108 -9.22 -15.32 2.32
N ALA A 109 -10.05 -16.29 2.69
CA ALA A 109 -9.96 -17.64 2.17
C ALA A 109 -10.49 -17.77 0.73
N GLY A 110 -11.25 -16.77 0.27
CA GLY A 110 -11.83 -16.73 -1.07
C GLY A 110 -10.82 -16.37 -2.17
N PRO A 111 -11.29 -16.27 -3.42
CA PRO A 111 -10.46 -16.04 -4.61
C PRO A 111 -9.61 -14.76 -4.55
N THR A 112 -10.11 -13.75 -3.83
CA THR A 112 -9.44 -12.44 -3.69
C THR A 112 -8.44 -12.35 -2.55
N GLY A 113 -8.31 -13.42 -1.73
CA GLY A 113 -7.41 -13.43 -0.56
C GLY A 113 -5.95 -13.28 -0.91
N GLY A 114 -5.51 -13.87 -2.02
CA GLY A 114 -4.15 -13.74 -2.51
C GLY A 114 -3.76 -12.30 -2.84
N TYR A 115 -4.69 -11.52 -3.39
CA TYR A 115 -4.48 -10.11 -3.67
C TYR A 115 -4.31 -9.28 -2.39
N LEU A 116 -5.06 -9.62 -1.33
CA LEU A 116 -4.92 -8.97 -0.03
C LEU A 116 -3.53 -9.25 0.58
N ILE A 117 -3.05 -10.48 0.50
CA ILE A 117 -1.69 -10.82 0.96
C ILE A 117 -0.64 -10.18 0.05
N GLY A 118 -0.86 -10.19 -1.26
CA GLY A 118 0.02 -9.57 -2.26
C GLY A 118 0.20 -8.05 -2.03
N MET A 119 -0.84 -7.34 -1.62
CA MET A 119 -0.76 -5.91 -1.28
C MET A 119 0.24 -5.62 -0.14
N PHE A 120 0.42 -6.54 0.80
CA PHE A 120 1.43 -6.39 1.84
C PHE A 120 2.85 -6.43 1.24
N PHE A 121 3.11 -7.38 0.35
CA PHE A 121 4.40 -7.47 -0.35
C PHE A 121 4.62 -6.27 -1.27
N MET A 122 3.58 -5.80 -1.96
CA MET A 122 3.60 -4.58 -2.76
C MET A 122 4.02 -3.38 -1.91
N ALA A 123 3.40 -3.19 -0.74
CA ALA A 123 3.73 -2.10 0.18
C ALA A 123 5.19 -2.16 0.65
N LEU A 124 5.72 -3.37 0.92
CA LEU A 124 7.13 -3.58 1.27
C LEU A 124 8.06 -3.20 0.12
N ILE A 125 7.79 -3.67 -1.10
CA ILE A 125 8.62 -3.40 -2.28
C ILE A 125 8.67 -1.91 -2.56
N VAL A 126 7.52 -1.25 -2.65
CA VAL A 126 7.46 0.20 -2.89
C VAL A 126 8.20 0.97 -1.80
N GLY A 127 8.01 0.57 -0.55
CA GLY A 127 8.71 1.19 0.57
C GLY A 127 10.22 0.99 0.54
N LEU A 128 10.72 -0.16 0.09
CA LEU A 128 12.14 -0.41 -0.10
C LEU A 128 12.73 0.47 -1.21
N PHE A 129 11.99 0.65 -2.34
CA PHE A 129 12.40 1.54 -3.41
C PHE A 129 12.46 3.00 -2.95
N LEU A 130 11.45 3.46 -2.20
CA LEU A 130 11.44 4.77 -1.57
C LEU A 130 12.66 5.00 -0.66
N LYS A 131 13.01 4.00 0.15
CA LYS A 131 14.16 4.08 1.05
C LYS A 131 15.49 4.07 0.31
N LYS A 132 15.61 3.30 -0.78
CA LYS A 132 16.84 3.13 -1.55
C LYS A 132 17.10 4.30 -2.50
N PHE A 133 16.06 4.92 -3.06
CA PHE A 133 16.16 5.97 -4.07
C PHE A 133 15.30 7.21 -3.74
N PRO A 134 15.55 7.90 -2.61
CA PRO A 134 14.68 8.96 -2.11
C PRO A 134 14.61 10.19 -3.05
N ASN A 135 15.57 10.35 -3.95
CA ASN A 135 15.69 11.54 -4.79
C ASN A 135 15.38 11.30 -6.29
N ARG A 136 14.87 10.11 -6.64
CA ARG A 136 14.61 9.73 -8.03
C ARG A 136 13.14 9.32 -8.19
N TRP A 137 12.29 10.28 -8.54
CA TRP A 137 10.84 10.06 -8.71
C TRP A 137 10.50 8.92 -9.67
N TYR A 138 11.27 8.75 -10.78
CA TYR A 138 11.06 7.66 -11.73
C TYR A 138 11.36 6.27 -11.12
N MET A 139 12.30 6.16 -10.17
CA MET A 139 12.57 4.90 -9.48
C MET A 139 11.44 4.51 -8.54
N ILE A 140 10.69 5.49 -8.05
CA ILE A 140 9.50 5.24 -7.24
C ILE A 140 8.40 4.67 -8.12
N LEU A 141 8.20 5.22 -9.33
CA LEU A 141 7.26 4.68 -10.30
C LEU A 141 7.61 3.23 -10.69
N VAL A 142 8.91 2.95 -10.93
CA VAL A 142 9.37 1.58 -11.17
C VAL A 142 9.05 0.68 -9.98
N GLY A 143 9.27 1.15 -8.75
CA GLY A 143 8.93 0.42 -7.52
C GLY A 143 7.42 0.13 -7.41
N MET A 144 6.56 1.06 -7.82
CA MET A 144 5.11 0.85 -7.86
C MET A 144 4.74 -0.21 -8.90
N ILE A 145 5.28 -0.13 -10.11
CA ILE A 145 5.01 -1.11 -11.19
C ILE A 145 5.48 -2.51 -10.78
N VAL A 146 6.69 -2.62 -10.23
CA VAL A 146 7.23 -3.91 -9.75
C VAL A 146 6.41 -4.46 -8.60
N GLY A 147 6.03 -3.60 -7.64
CA GLY A 147 5.20 -3.99 -6.51
C GLY A 147 3.82 -4.49 -6.96
N ASP A 148 3.23 -3.80 -7.92
CA ASP A 148 1.94 -4.17 -8.50
C ASP A 148 2.02 -5.49 -9.29
N ALA A 149 3.07 -5.68 -10.09
CA ALA A 149 3.33 -6.95 -10.78
C ALA A 149 3.44 -8.12 -9.80
N VAL A 150 4.15 -7.95 -8.68
CA VAL A 150 4.25 -8.98 -7.63
C VAL A 150 2.88 -9.25 -7.01
N ASN A 151 2.09 -8.21 -6.73
CA ASN A 151 0.73 -8.34 -6.22
C ASN A 151 -0.16 -9.16 -7.16
N TYR A 152 -0.09 -8.88 -8.47
CA TYR A 152 -0.84 -9.64 -9.47
C TYR A 152 -0.39 -11.10 -9.57
N VAL A 153 0.90 -11.37 -9.55
CA VAL A 153 1.44 -12.75 -9.58
C VAL A 153 0.92 -13.54 -8.38
N PHE A 154 1.01 -12.97 -7.16
CA PHE A 154 0.49 -13.63 -5.95
C PHE A 154 -1.03 -13.80 -5.99
N GLY A 155 -1.75 -12.77 -6.42
CA GLY A 155 -3.20 -12.78 -6.52
C GLY A 155 -3.70 -13.83 -7.52
N THR A 156 -3.10 -13.87 -8.72
CA THR A 156 -3.47 -14.83 -9.76
C THR A 156 -3.13 -16.26 -9.36
N ALA A 157 -1.95 -16.50 -8.76
CA ALA A 157 -1.59 -17.81 -8.25
C ALA A 157 -2.58 -18.33 -7.21
N TRP A 158 -2.97 -17.48 -6.27
CA TRP A 158 -3.97 -17.81 -5.26
C TRP A 158 -5.36 -18.04 -5.88
N PHE A 159 -5.75 -17.20 -6.84
CA PHE A 159 -7.03 -17.33 -7.54
C PHE A 159 -7.15 -18.69 -8.23
N VAL A 160 -6.12 -19.10 -8.98
CA VAL A 160 -6.08 -20.41 -9.67
C VAL A 160 -6.21 -21.57 -8.67
N ILE A 161 -5.49 -21.50 -7.54
CA ILE A 161 -5.54 -22.53 -6.50
C ILE A 161 -6.92 -22.58 -5.83
N SER A 162 -7.49 -21.40 -5.53
CA SER A 162 -8.75 -21.29 -4.79
C SER A 162 -9.98 -21.66 -5.62
N THR A 163 -9.97 -21.35 -6.93
CA THR A 163 -11.12 -21.61 -7.83
C THR A 163 -10.97 -22.89 -8.66
N GLN A 164 -9.82 -23.57 -8.58
CA GLN A 164 -9.46 -24.69 -9.46
C GLN A 164 -9.64 -24.39 -10.96
N SER A 165 -9.54 -23.11 -11.31
CA SER A 165 -9.71 -22.61 -12.68
C SER A 165 -8.42 -22.74 -13.48
N THR A 166 -8.54 -22.82 -14.81
CA THR A 166 -7.39 -22.79 -15.71
C THR A 166 -6.72 -21.42 -15.67
N VAL A 167 -5.38 -21.35 -15.73
CA VAL A 167 -4.59 -20.12 -15.75
C VAL A 167 -5.04 -19.16 -16.85
N GLN A 168 -5.50 -19.67 -17.99
CA GLN A 168 -6.06 -18.86 -19.08
C GLN A 168 -7.26 -18.04 -18.64
N TYR A 169 -8.19 -18.63 -17.91
CA TYR A 169 -9.37 -17.92 -17.39
C TYR A 169 -8.99 -16.83 -16.39
N ALA A 170 -7.93 -17.04 -15.61
CA ALA A 170 -7.45 -16.05 -14.63
C ALA A 170 -6.71 -14.88 -15.28
N LEU A 171 -6.23 -15.01 -16.52
CA LEU A 171 -5.54 -13.96 -17.28
C LEU A 171 -6.49 -13.16 -18.19
N GLU A 172 -7.62 -13.73 -18.61
CA GLU A 172 -8.65 -13.07 -19.42
C GLU A 172 -9.60 -12.20 -18.59
N VAL A 173 -9.44 -12.26 -17.28
CA VAL A 173 -10.23 -11.62 -16.27
C VAL A 173 -9.47 -10.47 -15.62
#